data_20e7010b5bff40ad3f9431a4b0f1f30b
#
_entry.id   20e7010b5bff40ad3f9431a4b0f1f30b
#
_cell.length_a   1.000
_cell.length_b   1.000
_cell.length_c   1.000
_cell.angle_alpha   90.00
_cell.angle_beta   90.00
_cell.angle_gamma   90.00
#
_symmetry.space_group_name_H-M   'P 1'
#
loop_
_entity.id
_entity.type
_entity.pdbx_description
1 polymer ?
#
loop_
_entity_poly.entity_id
_entity_poly.type
_entity_poly.pdbx_seq_one_letter_code
_entity_poly.pdbx_strand_id
1 'polypeptide(L)' 'MARYDALELQVIDENGYEYIRAHEGVSIDDELLRFLRRTHTYELGWVKVEGDKYVRYDRIASVAIKRGLDDESGPGPSR' A
#
# COMPACT_ATOMS: atom_id res chain seq x y z
N MET A 1 -1.16 -15.61 -13.22
CA MET A 1 -1.11 -14.34 -12.63
C MET A 1 -1.65 -14.36 -11.25
N ALA A 2 -0.93 -13.83 -10.33
CA ALA A 2 -1.38 -13.78 -8.96
C ALA A 2 -2.21 -12.54 -8.73
N ARG A 3 -3.16 -12.64 -7.84
CA ARG A 3 -3.94 -11.49 -7.43
C ARG A 3 -3.60 -11.15 -6.00
N TYR A 4 -3.69 -9.88 -5.68
CA TYR A 4 -3.37 -9.45 -4.33
C TYR A 4 -4.26 -8.28 -3.93
N ASP A 5 -4.32 -8.05 -2.63
CA ASP A 5 -5.05 -6.91 -2.08
C ASP A 5 -4.04 -5.91 -1.58
N ALA A 6 -4.39 -4.65 -1.66
CA ALA A 6 -3.49 -3.59 -1.23
C ALA A 6 -4.26 -2.42 -0.68
N LEU A 7 -3.56 -1.58 0.06
CA LEU A 7 -4.09 -0.28 0.46
C LEU A 7 -3.63 0.73 -0.58
N GLU A 8 -4.58 1.49 -1.09
CA GLU A 8 -4.27 2.54 -2.05
C GLU A 8 -4.21 3.85 -1.31
N LEU A 9 -3.10 4.53 -1.41
CA LEU A 9 -2.87 5.77 -0.68
C LEU A 9 -2.82 6.93 -1.66
N GLN A 10 -3.43 8.04 -1.27
CA GLN A 10 -3.22 9.27 -1.99
C GLN A 10 -2.35 10.17 -1.15
N VAL A 11 -1.24 10.62 -1.72
CA VAL A 11 -0.26 11.43 -1.03
C VAL A 11 -0.44 12.87 -1.46
N ILE A 12 -0.38 13.80 -0.51
CA ILE A 12 -0.53 15.22 -0.80
C ILE A 12 0.53 15.63 -1.82
N ASP A 13 0.07 16.38 -2.84
CA ASP A 13 0.95 16.92 -3.88
C ASP A 13 1.49 15.87 -4.85
N GLU A 14 0.92 14.69 -4.86
CA GLU A 14 1.29 13.69 -5.87
C GLU A 14 0.12 13.43 -6.79
N ASN A 15 0.44 13.14 -8.04
CA ASN A 15 -0.59 12.94 -9.04
C ASN A 15 -1.09 11.52 -9.12
N GLY A 16 -0.42 10.59 -8.54
CA GLY A 16 -0.81 9.19 -8.60
C GLY A 16 -1.12 8.66 -7.23
N TYR A 17 -1.17 7.34 -7.15
CA TYR A 17 -1.43 6.66 -5.90
C TYR A 17 -0.25 5.80 -5.55
N GLU A 18 -0.07 5.57 -4.26
CA GLU A 18 0.91 4.61 -3.77
C GLU A 18 0.17 3.43 -3.19
N TYR A 19 0.82 2.28 -3.17
CA TYR A 19 0.17 1.05 -2.72
C TYR A 19 0.99 0.36 -1.66
N ILE A 20 0.31 -0.21 -0.67
CA ILE A 20 0.93 -1.01 0.37
C ILE A 20 0.28 -2.39 0.32
N ARG A 21 1.08 -3.44 0.16
CA ARG A 21 0.57 -4.80 0.27
C ARG A 21 0.50 -5.18 1.73
N ALA A 22 -0.44 -6.06 2.05
CA ALA A 22 -0.52 -6.57 3.41
C ALA A 22 0.76 -7.34 3.74
N HIS A 23 1.17 -7.25 4.98
CA HIS A 23 2.30 -8.03 5.44
C HIS A 23 1.94 -9.51 5.37
N GLU A 24 2.94 -10.36 5.26
CA GLU A 24 2.73 -11.78 5.15
C GLU A 24 1.92 -12.28 6.34
N GLY A 25 0.88 -13.07 6.06
CA GLY A 25 0.04 -13.60 7.11
C GLY A 25 -0.99 -12.64 7.66
N VAL A 26 -1.10 -11.44 7.08
CA VAL A 26 -2.02 -10.42 7.57
C VAL A 26 -3.04 -10.13 6.49
N SER A 27 -4.32 -10.13 6.84
CA SER A 27 -5.35 -9.77 5.88
C SER A 27 -5.26 -8.28 5.58
N ILE A 28 -5.80 -7.90 4.42
CA ILE A 28 -5.74 -6.48 4.07
C ILE A 28 -6.60 -5.65 5.03
N ASP A 29 -7.66 -6.23 5.57
CA ASP A 29 -8.47 -5.52 6.55
C ASP A 29 -7.68 -5.26 7.83
N ASP A 30 -6.90 -6.23 8.27
CA ASP A 30 -6.05 -6.05 9.44
C ASP A 30 -4.93 -5.07 9.15
N GLU A 31 -4.40 -5.11 7.93
CA GLU A 31 -3.37 -4.16 7.54
C GLU A 31 -3.91 -2.74 7.61
N LEU A 32 -5.15 -2.54 7.17
CA LEU A 32 -5.76 -1.23 7.24
C LEU A 32 -5.90 -0.77 8.69
N LEU A 33 -6.28 -1.67 9.59
CA LEU A 33 -6.39 -1.30 11.00
C LEU A 33 -5.04 -0.89 11.57
N ARG A 34 -3.99 -1.62 11.23
CA ARG A 34 -2.65 -1.25 11.67
C ARG A 34 -2.27 0.12 11.17
N PHE A 35 -2.61 0.40 9.91
CA PHE A 35 -2.30 1.69 9.31
C PHE A 35 -3.06 2.81 10.03
N LEU A 36 -4.36 2.62 10.23
CA LEU A 36 -5.19 3.67 10.84
C LEU A 36 -4.83 3.90 12.30
N ARG A 37 -4.48 2.85 13.01
CA ARG A 37 -4.09 2.97 14.42
C ARG A 37 -2.65 3.40 14.57
N ARG A 38 -1.92 3.45 13.47
CA ARG A 38 -0.52 3.84 13.45
C ARG A 38 0.30 2.95 14.38
N THR A 39 0.09 1.64 14.23
CA THR A 39 0.82 0.65 15.00
C THR A 39 1.81 -0.09 14.11
N HIS A 40 2.61 -0.92 14.70
CA HIS A 40 3.61 -1.73 14.01
C HIS A 40 4.55 -0.80 13.23
N THR A 41 4.79 -1.08 11.97
CA THR A 41 5.75 -0.27 11.23
C THR A 41 5.26 1.16 11.00
N TYR A 42 3.96 1.40 11.12
CA TYR A 42 3.41 2.71 10.83
C TYR A 42 3.69 3.73 11.93
N GLU A 43 4.08 3.29 13.10
CA GLU A 43 4.42 4.24 14.17
C GLU A 43 5.74 4.95 13.91
N LEU A 44 6.51 4.50 12.95
CA LEU A 44 7.78 5.13 12.64
C LEU A 44 7.64 6.46 11.90
N GLY A 45 6.48 6.69 11.31
CA GLY A 45 6.27 7.93 10.55
C GLY A 45 6.69 7.86 9.11
N TRP A 46 7.40 6.84 8.71
CA TRP A 46 7.75 6.57 7.31
C TRP A 46 7.06 5.29 6.89
N VAL A 47 6.37 5.34 5.77
CA VAL A 47 5.58 4.22 5.28
C VAL A 47 6.22 3.71 4.01
N LYS A 48 6.57 2.43 4.00
CA LYS A 48 7.14 1.83 2.81
C LYS A 48 6.02 1.44 1.86
N VAL A 49 6.09 1.92 0.64
CA VAL A 49 5.10 1.60 -0.39
C VAL A 49 5.78 0.79 -1.48
N GLU A 50 4.99 0.29 -2.42
CA GLU A 50 5.52 -0.49 -3.52
C GLU A 50 6.54 0.34 -4.31
N GLY A 51 7.55 -0.32 -4.83
CA GLY A 51 8.57 0.36 -5.62
C GLY A 51 9.73 0.85 -4.79
N ASP A 52 9.95 0.29 -3.62
CA ASP A 52 11.09 0.65 -2.76
C ASP A 52 11.09 2.12 -2.40
N LYS A 53 9.92 2.66 -2.16
CA LYS A 53 9.76 4.07 -1.88
C LYS A 53 9.18 4.22 -0.49
N TYR A 54 9.56 5.30 0.20
CA TYR A 54 9.01 5.62 1.51
C TYR A 54 8.29 6.96 1.44
N VAL A 55 7.15 7.03 2.13
CA VAL A 55 6.33 8.23 2.15
C VAL A 55 6.07 8.60 3.60
N ARG A 56 6.05 9.89 3.90
CA ARG A 56 5.74 10.33 5.25
C ARG A 56 4.27 10.03 5.55
N TYR A 57 4.03 9.42 6.70
CA TYR A 57 2.68 9.11 7.12
C TYR A 57 1.81 10.37 7.11
N ASP A 58 2.37 11.50 7.55
CA ASP A 58 1.65 12.75 7.65
C ASP A 58 1.24 13.33 6.29
N ARG A 59 1.83 12.83 5.22
CA ARG A 59 1.52 13.32 3.89
C ARG A 59 0.47 12.49 3.19
N ILE A 60 -0.04 11.48 3.84
CA ILE A 60 -1.05 10.61 3.23
C ILE A 60 -2.42 11.21 3.50
N ALA A 61 -3.12 11.57 2.43
CA ALA A 61 -4.41 12.25 2.54
C ALA A 61 -5.56 11.26 2.66
N SER A 62 -5.44 10.09 2.05
CA SER A 62 -6.53 9.12 2.09
C SER A 62 -5.98 7.72 1.90
N VAL A 63 -6.74 6.73 2.36
CA VAL A 63 -6.40 5.33 2.20
C VAL A 63 -7.66 4.57 1.86
N ALA A 64 -7.55 3.61 0.95
CA ALA A 64 -8.67 2.78 0.56
C ALA A 64 -8.18 1.35 0.32
N ILE A 65 -9.06 0.39 0.50
CA ILE A 65 -8.73 -1.00 0.21
C ILE A 65 -9.01 -1.28 -1.25
N LYS A 66 -8.06 -1.85 -1.93
CA LYS A 66 -8.22 -2.34 -3.30
C LYS A 66 -8.01 -3.84 -3.29
N ARG A 67 -8.97 -4.58 -3.83
CA ARG A 67 -8.94 -6.02 -3.82
C ARG A 67 -8.80 -6.56 -5.23
N GLY A 68 -8.13 -7.69 -5.34
CA GLY A 68 -8.07 -8.39 -6.61
C GLY A 68 -7.22 -7.72 -7.65
N LEU A 69 -6.17 -7.04 -7.23
CA LEU A 69 -5.26 -6.41 -8.18
C LEU A 69 -4.39 -7.47 -8.84
N ASP A 70 -4.07 -7.25 -10.11
CA ASP A 70 -3.20 -8.16 -10.82
C ASP A 70 -1.76 -7.82 -10.53
N ASP A 71 -0.98 -8.86 -10.26
CA ASP A 71 0.44 -8.68 -10.04
C ASP A 71 1.12 -8.60 -11.40
N GLU A 72 1.47 -7.40 -11.78
CA GLU A 72 2.12 -7.19 -13.07
C GLU A 72 3.58 -6.86 -12.92
N SER A 73 4.13 -7.18 -11.80
CA SER A 73 5.54 -6.93 -11.61
C SER A 73 6.37 -7.78 -12.54
N GLY A 74 5.79 -8.78 -13.11
CA GLY A 74 6.49 -9.55 -14.10
C GLY A 74 6.64 -8.77 -15.37
N PRO A 75 7.29 -9.31 -16.34
CA PRO A 75 7.51 -8.67 -17.58
C PRO A 75 6.21 -8.61 -18.26
N GLY A 76 5.46 -8.30 -18.03
CA GLY A 76 4.37 -8.17 -18.55
C GLY A 76 4.11 -8.45 -19.86
N PRO A 77 3.74 -8.70 -20.40
CA PRO A 77 3.63 -8.94 -21.45
C PRO A 77 3.36 -8.37 -22.22
N SER A 78 3.63 -8.42 -22.36
CA SER A 78 3.53 -7.90 -23.09
C SER A 78 2.46 -8.05 -23.64
N ARG A 79 2.16 -8.13 -23.68
CA ARG A 79 1.30 -8.20 -24.02
C ARG A 79 1.09 -7.88 -24.58
#